data_c622a9cb14caf96e76799a48735d2dc6
#
_entry.id   c622a9cb14caf96e76799a48735d2dc6
#
_cell.length_a   1.000
_cell.length_b   1.000
_cell.length_c   1.000
_cell.angle_alpha   90.00
_cell.angle_beta   90.00
_cell.angle_gamma   90.00
#
_symmetry.space_group_name_H-M   'P 1'
#
loop_
_entity.id
_entity.type
_entity.pdbx_description
1 polymer ?
#
loop_
_entity_poly.entity_id
_entity_poly.type
_entity_poly.pdbx_seq_one_letter_code
_entity_poly.pdbx_strand_id
1 'polypeptide(L)'
;MPKPVKHSVAVVVRNGDRILAVRRPDNDNELPGIWGLPAGTCRGQESVEDVIDRVGRDKLGVELTPVRRLTSGTQDRSGYRLNMELWEASMQGTPTYREWQWAPLDLLQPGAAAGSLCCGLALKSKSRASL
;
A
#
# COMPACT_ATOMS: atom_id res chain seq x y z
N MET A 1 -8.62 22.12 17.72
CA MET A 1 -9.32 20.90 17.34
C MET A 1 -8.35 19.89 16.77
N PRO A 2 -8.38 18.66 17.24
CA PRO A 2 -7.51 17.62 16.65
C PRO A 2 -7.93 17.34 15.22
N LYS A 3 -6.94 16.98 14.39
CA LYS A 3 -7.20 16.57 13.02
C LYS A 3 -7.95 15.23 13.01
N PRO A 4 -8.82 15.00 12.02
CA PRO A 4 -9.38 13.67 11.84
C PRO A 4 -8.27 12.66 11.54
N VAL A 5 -8.51 11.42 11.92
CA VAL A 5 -7.56 10.32 11.70
C VAL A 5 -8.14 9.39 10.63
N LYS A 6 -7.34 9.09 9.62
CA LYS A 6 -7.68 8.09 8.60
C LYS A 6 -6.84 6.85 8.84
N HIS A 7 -7.49 5.69 8.79
CA HIS A 7 -6.82 4.39 8.90
C HIS A 7 -6.76 3.77 7.52
N SER A 8 -5.57 3.36 7.11
CA SER A 8 -5.36 2.76 5.79
C SER A 8 -4.55 1.48 5.91
N VAL A 9 -4.68 0.62 4.90
CA VAL A 9 -3.92 -0.62 4.80
C VAL A 9 -3.25 -0.66 3.45
N ALA A 10 -1.94 -0.86 3.43
CA ALA A 10 -1.19 -1.10 2.20
C ALA A 10 -0.75 -2.56 2.17
N VAL A 11 -0.62 -3.11 0.96
CA VAL A 11 -0.40 -4.54 0.78
C VAL A 11 0.87 -4.77 -0.02
N VAL A 12 1.72 -5.70 0.48
CA VAL A 12 2.88 -6.21 -0.24
C VAL A 12 2.53 -7.61 -0.73
N VAL A 13 2.52 -7.80 -2.05
CA VAL A 13 2.38 -9.11 -2.67
C VAL A 13 3.73 -9.46 -3.28
N ARG A 14 4.29 -10.59 -2.89
CA ARG A 14 5.62 -11.00 -3.34
C ARG A 14 5.54 -11.99 -4.48
N ASN A 15 6.50 -11.89 -5.39
CA ASN A 15 6.74 -12.87 -6.44
C ASN A 15 8.26 -13.03 -6.55
N GLY A 16 8.80 -14.03 -5.83
CA GLY A 16 10.25 -14.16 -5.66
C GLY A 16 10.81 -12.95 -4.90
N ASP A 17 11.78 -12.30 -5.50
CA ASP A 17 12.41 -11.09 -4.93
C ASP A 17 11.72 -9.79 -5.40
N ARG A 18 10.61 -9.91 -6.11
CA ARG A 18 9.86 -8.75 -6.62
C ARG A 18 8.56 -8.58 -5.88
N ILE A 19 8.02 -7.38 -5.96
CA ILE A 19 6.74 -7.02 -5.35
C ILE A 19 5.80 -6.47 -6.39
N LEU A 20 4.50 -6.55 -6.10
CA LEU A 20 3.47 -5.94 -6.93
C LEU A 20 3.48 -4.43 -6.70
N ALA A 21 3.80 -3.67 -7.74
CA ALA A 21 3.76 -2.21 -7.70
C ALA A 21 2.66 -1.71 -8.62
N VAL A 22 2.00 -0.63 -8.21
CA VAL A 22 0.96 0.04 -8.99
C VAL A 22 1.31 1.50 -9.12
N ARG A 23 0.99 2.09 -10.28
CA ARG A 23 1.29 3.50 -10.53
C ARG A 23 0.04 4.33 -10.34
N ARG A 24 0.15 5.40 -9.54
CA ARG A 24 -0.94 6.34 -9.34
C ARG A 24 -1.18 7.14 -10.62
N PRO A 25 -2.44 7.53 -10.91
CA PRO A 25 -2.72 8.33 -12.11
C PRO A 25 -1.95 9.65 -12.11
N ASP A 26 -1.71 10.20 -13.30
CA ASP A 26 -1.03 11.49 -13.44
C ASP A 26 -1.85 12.64 -12.84
N ASN A 27 -3.15 12.46 -12.69
CA ASN A 27 -4.03 13.46 -12.07
C ASN A 27 -4.32 13.20 -10.59
N ASP A 28 -3.55 12.33 -9.94
CA ASP A 28 -3.71 12.10 -8.51
C ASP A 28 -3.45 13.38 -7.73
N ASN A 29 -4.26 13.64 -6.69
CA ASN A 29 -4.19 14.89 -5.94
C ASN A 29 -2.97 15.00 -5.05
N GLU A 30 -2.41 13.89 -4.61
CA GLU A 30 -1.32 13.89 -3.63
C GLU A 30 0.02 13.45 -4.22
N LEU A 31 0.01 12.36 -4.99
CA LEU A 31 1.24 11.73 -5.48
C LEU A 31 1.09 11.31 -6.94
N PRO A 32 0.93 12.29 -7.87
CA PRO A 32 0.68 11.94 -9.28
C PRO A 32 1.81 11.14 -9.89
N GLY A 33 1.45 10.06 -10.59
CA GLY A 33 2.40 9.26 -11.35
C GLY A 33 3.39 8.44 -10.55
N ILE A 34 3.25 8.39 -9.22
CA ILE A 34 4.19 7.69 -8.35
C ILE A 34 3.87 6.18 -8.35
N TRP A 35 4.91 5.36 -8.45
CA TRP A 35 4.80 3.93 -8.23
C TRP A 35 4.74 3.65 -6.74
N GLY A 36 3.77 2.87 -6.33
CA GLY A 36 3.57 2.53 -4.93
C GLY A 36 2.91 1.17 -4.76
N LEU A 37 2.34 0.95 -3.59
CA LEU A 37 1.69 -0.31 -3.26
C LEU A 37 0.16 -0.17 -3.37
N PRO A 38 -0.54 -1.28 -3.66
CA PRO A 38 -2.00 -1.27 -3.52
C PRO A 38 -2.37 -0.93 -2.09
N ALA A 39 -3.33 -0.03 -1.92
CA ALA A 39 -3.74 0.43 -0.59
C ALA A 39 -5.19 0.88 -0.61
N GLY A 40 -5.81 0.87 0.56
CA GLY A 40 -7.17 1.37 0.73
C GLY A 40 -7.36 1.96 2.11
N THR A 41 -8.29 2.91 2.21
CA THR A 41 -8.68 3.54 3.47
C THR A 41 -9.83 2.75 4.07
N CYS A 42 -9.76 2.48 5.38
CA CYS A 42 -10.84 1.80 6.10
C CYS A 42 -12.11 2.67 6.07
N ARG A 43 -13.23 2.05 5.79
CA ARG A 43 -14.53 2.70 5.73
C ARG A 43 -15.40 2.15 6.86
N GLY A 44 -15.91 3.06 7.71
CA GLY A 44 -16.81 2.67 8.79
C GLY A 44 -16.22 1.59 9.69
N GLN A 45 -16.88 0.45 9.77
CA GLN A 45 -16.51 -0.66 10.64
C GLN A 45 -15.64 -1.73 9.96
N GLU A 46 -15.06 -1.42 8.80
CA GLU A 46 -14.24 -2.40 8.12
C GLU A 46 -13.04 -2.84 8.98
N SER A 47 -12.79 -4.15 8.99
CA SER A 47 -11.56 -4.70 9.54
C SER A 47 -10.43 -4.57 8.51
N VAL A 48 -9.20 -4.85 8.94
CA VAL A 48 -8.06 -4.91 8.02
C VAL A 48 -8.32 -5.91 6.90
N GLU A 49 -8.85 -7.08 7.25
CA GLU A 49 -9.15 -8.13 6.27
C GLU A 49 -10.18 -7.65 5.24
N ASP A 50 -11.18 -6.89 5.68
CA ASP A 50 -12.19 -6.32 4.78
C ASP A 50 -11.55 -5.35 3.79
N VAL A 51 -10.63 -4.50 4.26
CA VAL A 51 -9.95 -3.54 3.40
C VAL A 51 -9.09 -4.26 2.38
N ILE A 52 -8.33 -5.28 2.81
CA ILE A 52 -7.46 -6.06 1.90
C ILE A 52 -8.32 -6.75 0.83
N ASP A 53 -9.41 -7.36 1.24
CA ASP A 53 -10.32 -8.02 0.31
C ASP A 53 -10.88 -7.03 -0.73
N ARG A 54 -11.30 -5.87 -0.28
CA ARG A 54 -11.84 -4.83 -1.16
C ARG A 54 -10.77 -4.27 -2.12
N VAL A 55 -9.56 -4.06 -1.63
CA VAL A 55 -8.44 -3.62 -2.48
C VAL A 55 -8.18 -4.63 -3.59
N GLY A 56 -8.19 -5.93 -3.24
CA GLY A 56 -8.02 -6.96 -4.25
C GLY A 56 -9.13 -6.96 -5.29
N ARG A 57 -10.37 -7.04 -4.84
CA ARG A 57 -11.50 -7.18 -5.76
C ARG A 57 -11.81 -5.90 -6.53
N ASP A 58 -11.85 -4.77 -5.84
CA ASP A 58 -12.36 -3.53 -6.45
C ASP A 58 -11.27 -2.75 -7.17
N LYS A 59 -10.04 -2.77 -6.67
CA LYS A 59 -8.94 -2.02 -7.29
C LYS A 59 -8.13 -2.85 -8.26
N LEU A 60 -7.79 -4.08 -7.89
CA LEU A 60 -6.88 -4.89 -8.68
C LEU A 60 -7.58 -5.92 -9.56
N GLY A 61 -8.81 -6.29 -9.23
CA GLY A 61 -9.51 -7.35 -9.96
C GLY A 61 -8.95 -8.73 -9.67
N VAL A 62 -8.44 -8.95 -8.46
CA VAL A 62 -7.85 -10.21 -8.03
C VAL A 62 -8.37 -10.59 -6.65
N GLU A 63 -8.00 -11.79 -6.20
CA GLU A 63 -8.30 -12.24 -4.84
C GLU A 63 -7.04 -12.11 -4.00
N LEU A 64 -7.11 -11.30 -2.93
CA LEU A 64 -6.03 -11.13 -1.97
C LEU A 64 -6.39 -11.82 -0.66
N THR A 65 -5.43 -12.54 -0.10
CA THR A 65 -5.57 -13.19 1.21
C THR A 65 -4.48 -12.65 2.13
N PRO A 66 -4.84 -12.04 3.27
CA PRO A 66 -3.83 -11.51 4.19
C PRO A 66 -2.99 -12.65 4.77
N VAL A 67 -1.69 -12.42 4.87
CA VAL A 67 -0.74 -13.38 5.43
C VAL A 67 -0.29 -12.93 6.81
N ARG A 68 0.22 -11.69 6.92
CA ARG A 68 0.69 -11.16 8.21
C ARG A 68 0.89 -9.66 8.12
N ARG A 69 0.80 -8.99 9.28
CA ARG A 69 1.17 -7.59 9.38
C ARG A 69 2.69 -7.48 9.40
N LEU A 70 3.25 -6.58 8.58
CA LEU A 70 4.69 -6.35 8.52
C LEU A 70 5.12 -5.22 9.45
N THR A 71 4.41 -4.10 9.41
CA THR A 71 4.71 -2.93 10.23
C THR A 71 3.54 -1.95 10.17
N SER A 72 3.68 -0.84 10.88
CA SER A 72 2.71 0.26 10.83
C SER A 72 3.43 1.59 11.01
N GLY A 73 2.76 2.67 10.67
CA GLY A 73 3.31 3.99 10.85
C GLY A 73 2.23 5.05 10.77
N THR A 74 2.62 6.28 11.10
CA THR A 74 1.74 7.43 11.04
C THR A 74 2.41 8.56 10.29
N GLN A 75 1.58 9.44 9.70
CA GLN A 75 2.06 10.62 9.00
C GLN A 75 1.06 11.73 9.16
N ASP A 76 1.54 12.92 9.55
CA ASP A 76 0.69 14.10 9.60
C ASP A 76 0.55 14.67 8.19
N ARG A 77 -0.69 14.86 7.78
CA ARG A 77 -1.05 15.51 6.53
C ARG A 77 -1.75 16.82 6.85
N SER A 78 -1.91 17.69 5.84
CA SER A 78 -2.46 19.01 6.10
C SER A 78 -3.88 18.99 6.65
N GLY A 79 -4.72 18.04 6.22
CA GLY A 79 -6.10 17.96 6.66
C GLY A 79 -6.44 16.79 7.55
N TYR A 80 -5.47 15.88 7.81
CA TYR A 80 -5.73 14.68 8.59
C TYR A 80 -4.42 14.03 9.03
N ARG A 81 -4.54 13.11 9.99
CA ARG A 81 -3.43 12.21 10.37
C ARG A 81 -3.70 10.86 9.73
N LEU A 82 -2.69 10.32 9.06
CA LEU A 82 -2.77 9.02 8.43
C LEU A 82 -2.12 7.97 9.32
N ASN A 83 -2.90 6.97 9.72
CA ASN A 83 -2.38 5.76 10.37
C ASN A 83 -2.47 4.63 9.36
N MET A 84 -1.34 3.96 9.11
CA MET A 84 -1.29 2.92 8.08
C MET A 84 -0.67 1.65 8.63
N GLU A 85 -1.28 0.52 8.29
CA GLU A 85 -0.67 -0.79 8.49
C GLU A 85 -0.19 -1.31 7.16
N LEU A 86 0.97 -1.94 7.17
CA LEU A 86 1.53 -2.63 6.00
C LEU A 86 1.42 -4.12 6.22
N TRP A 87 0.75 -4.79 5.29
CA TRP A 87 0.48 -6.22 5.37
C TRP A 87 1.06 -6.95 4.18
N GLU A 88 1.55 -8.16 4.40
CA GLU A 88 1.84 -9.10 3.32
C GLU A 88 0.57 -9.86 3.01
N ALA A 89 0.30 -10.05 1.70
CA ALA A 89 -0.84 -10.82 1.23
C ALA A 89 -0.42 -11.72 0.08
N SER A 90 -1.13 -12.84 -0.08
CA SER A 90 -1.00 -13.68 -1.26
C SER A 90 -2.06 -13.26 -2.28
N MET A 91 -1.81 -13.55 -3.55
CA MET A 91 -2.68 -13.12 -4.64
C MET A 91 -3.02 -14.27 -5.56
N GLN A 92 -4.29 -14.37 -5.93
CA GLN A 92 -4.75 -15.28 -6.99
C GLN A 92 -5.36 -14.43 -8.10
N GLY A 93 -4.93 -14.69 -9.32
CA GLY A 93 -5.37 -13.96 -10.49
C GLY A 93 -4.31 -12.98 -10.98
N THR A 94 -4.60 -12.34 -12.11
CA THR A 94 -3.74 -11.33 -12.69
C THR A 94 -4.41 -9.98 -12.56
N PRO A 95 -3.68 -8.95 -12.06
CA PRO A 95 -4.30 -7.64 -11.89
C PRO A 95 -4.87 -7.08 -13.20
N THR A 96 -6.04 -6.46 -13.09
CA THR A 96 -6.63 -5.70 -14.18
C THR A 96 -6.41 -4.20 -14.02
N TYR A 97 -5.64 -3.81 -13.01
CA TYR A 97 -5.28 -2.42 -12.76
C TYR A 97 -4.53 -1.87 -13.96
N ARG A 98 -4.76 -0.59 -14.27
CA ARG A 98 -4.30 0.02 -15.52
C ARG A 98 -2.77 -0.02 -15.68
N GLU A 99 -2.02 0.31 -14.60
CA GLU A 99 -0.57 0.27 -14.64
C GLU A 99 -0.04 -0.46 -13.40
N TRP A 100 0.49 -1.63 -13.61
CA TRP A 100 1.08 -2.45 -12.55
C TRP A 100 2.28 -3.21 -13.10
N GLN A 101 3.15 -3.62 -12.20
CA GLN A 101 4.28 -4.48 -12.59
C GLN A 101 4.83 -5.23 -11.39
N TRP A 102 5.52 -6.31 -11.66
CA TRP A 102 6.40 -6.93 -10.68
C TRP A 102 7.72 -6.18 -10.71
N ALA A 103 8.14 -5.61 -9.57
CA ALA A 103 9.27 -4.71 -9.53
C ALA A 103 10.16 -5.00 -8.33
N PRO A 104 11.46 -4.65 -8.44
CA PRO A 104 12.30 -4.67 -7.26
C PRO A 104 11.79 -3.63 -6.26
N LEU A 105 12.06 -3.87 -4.98
CA LEU A 105 11.56 -3.00 -3.93
C LEU A 105 12.05 -1.56 -4.07
N ASP A 106 13.24 -1.35 -4.64
CA ASP A 106 13.81 -0.01 -4.80
C ASP A 106 13.01 0.88 -5.77
N LEU A 107 12.09 0.30 -6.56
CA LEU A 107 11.16 1.12 -7.35
C LEU A 107 10.33 2.04 -6.47
N LEU A 108 10.18 1.72 -5.19
CA LEU A 108 9.40 2.52 -4.25
C LEU A 108 10.17 3.72 -3.68
N GLN A 109 11.48 3.85 -3.95
CA GLN A 109 12.28 4.94 -3.40
C GLN A 109 11.80 6.33 -3.83
N PRO A 110 11.48 6.57 -5.11
CA PRO A 110 10.95 7.88 -5.49
C PRO A 110 9.64 8.23 -4.77
N GLY A 111 8.77 7.25 -4.58
CA GLY A 111 7.52 7.47 -3.84
C GLY A 111 7.78 7.83 -2.38
N ALA A 112 8.70 7.13 -1.73
CA ALA A 112 9.07 7.45 -0.35
C ALA A 112 9.66 8.85 -0.25
N ALA A 113 10.54 9.22 -1.18
CA ALA A 113 11.11 10.57 -1.23
C ALA A 113 10.06 11.65 -1.45
N ALA A 114 9.00 11.31 -2.18
CA ALA A 114 7.88 12.23 -2.43
C ALA A 114 6.87 12.29 -1.27
N GLY A 115 7.06 11.49 -0.22
CA GLY A 115 6.21 11.53 0.95
C GLY A 115 5.18 10.40 1.05
N SER A 116 5.29 9.35 0.22
CA SER A 116 4.39 8.21 0.31
C SER A 116 4.69 7.37 1.54
N LEU A 117 3.74 7.29 2.47
CA LEU A 117 3.93 6.52 3.70
C LEU A 117 4.09 5.03 3.42
N CYS A 118 3.29 4.45 2.52
CA CYS A 118 3.37 3.02 2.22
C CYS A 118 4.73 2.64 1.64
N CYS A 119 5.28 3.48 0.76
CA CYS A 119 6.61 3.25 0.20
C CYS A 119 7.68 3.27 1.29
N GLY A 120 7.62 4.26 2.17
CA GLY A 120 8.57 4.37 3.28
C GLY A 120 8.49 3.18 4.22
N LEU A 121 7.29 2.73 4.56
CA LEU A 121 7.11 1.58 5.43
C LEU A 121 7.65 0.29 4.79
N ALA A 122 7.39 0.10 3.51
CA ALA A 122 7.86 -1.09 2.80
C ALA A 122 9.38 -1.16 2.77
N LEU A 123 10.05 -0.05 2.50
CA LEU A 123 11.51 0.00 2.46
C LEU A 123 12.12 -0.29 3.84
N LYS A 124 11.54 0.26 4.90
CA LYS A 124 11.99 0.00 6.26
C LYS A 124 11.74 -1.45 6.67
N SER A 125 10.62 -2.02 6.28
CA SER A 125 10.27 -3.40 6.60
C SER A 125 11.29 -4.38 6.00
N LYS A 126 11.75 -4.13 4.76
CA LYS A 126 12.79 -4.95 4.15
C LYS A 126 14.07 -4.91 4.95
N SER A 127 14.49 -3.73 5.40
CA SER A 127 15.71 -3.58 6.19
C SER A 127 15.64 -4.43 7.46
N ARG A 128 14.50 -4.47 8.14
CA ARG A 128 14.31 -5.30 9.32
C ARG A 128 14.33 -6.78 8.98
N ALA A 129 13.72 -7.16 7.88
CA ALA A 129 13.65 -8.55 7.46
C ALA A 129 15.03 -9.10 7.06
N SER A 130 15.96 -8.23 6.70
CA SER A 130 17.31 -8.61 6.31
C SER A 130 18.21 -8.93 7.51
N LEU A 131 17.76 -8.61 8.69
CA LEU A 131 18.50 -8.91 9.92
C LEU A 131 18.10 -10.31 10.44
#